data_4bd8ba34e9dc2859e242ac40b591addd
#
_entry.id   4bd8ba34e9dc2859e242ac40b591addd
#
_cell.length_a   1.000
_cell.length_b   1.000
_cell.length_c   1.000
_cell.angle_alpha   90.00
_cell.angle_beta   90.00
_cell.angle_gamma   90.00
#
_symmetry.space_group_name_H-M   'P 1'
#
loop_
_entity.id
_entity.type
_entity.pdbx_description
1 polymer ?
#
loop_
_entity_poly.entity_id
_entity_poly.type
_entity_poly.pdbx_seq_one_letter_code
_entity_poly.pdbx_strand_id
1 'polypeptide(L)'
;MTTILRVEHTVSNFDDWKKVFDTDPLGRKKSGVRRYRIMRQLDNTSFVMMDLEFDDQKEAEAFAAKLRNLWVSAQGQKLVQYPQLRIVDPIESKEL
;
A
#
# COMPACT_ATOMS: atom_id res chain seq x y z
N MET A 1 -13.91 -7.62 -11.78
CA MET A 1 -12.85 -6.76 -12.36
C MET A 1 -11.90 -6.37 -11.25
N THR A 2 -10.61 -6.51 -11.47
CA THR A 2 -9.60 -6.22 -10.44
C THR A 2 -9.14 -4.77 -10.54
N THR A 3 -9.07 -4.08 -9.41
CA THR A 3 -8.48 -2.75 -9.30
C THR A 3 -7.31 -2.84 -8.36
N ILE A 4 -6.19 -2.23 -8.70
CA ILE A 4 -5.00 -2.24 -7.87
C ILE A 4 -4.72 -0.84 -7.34
N LEU A 5 -4.50 -0.76 -6.03
CA LEU A 5 -3.97 0.44 -5.39
C LEU A 5 -2.46 0.25 -5.27
N ARG A 6 -1.70 1.03 -6.04
CA ARG A 6 -0.25 1.01 -5.98
C ARG A 6 0.24 2.09 -5.03
N VAL A 7 1.04 1.68 -4.06
CA VAL A 7 1.55 2.54 -3.00
C VAL A 7 3.07 2.53 -3.07
N GLU A 8 3.67 3.71 -3.06
CA GLU A 8 5.12 3.84 -3.08
C GLU A 8 5.53 4.87 -2.04
N HIS A 9 6.53 4.57 -1.22
CA HIS A 9 7.06 5.52 -0.25
C HIS A 9 8.42 5.08 0.28
N THR A 10 9.14 6.04 0.86
CA THR A 10 10.33 5.74 1.63
C THR A 10 9.91 5.43 3.07
N VAL A 11 10.65 4.57 3.75
CA VAL A 11 10.44 4.27 5.16
C VAL A 11 11.70 4.60 5.94
N SER A 12 11.51 5.05 7.18
CA SER A 12 12.64 5.36 8.09
C SER A 12 13.40 4.09 8.47
N ASN A 13 12.66 3.01 8.70
CA ASN A 13 13.21 1.69 9.03
C ASN A 13 12.20 0.65 8.55
N PHE A 14 12.65 -0.25 7.67
CA PHE A 14 11.75 -1.23 7.08
C PHE A 14 11.12 -2.15 8.12
N ASP A 15 11.92 -2.66 9.06
CA ASP A 15 11.41 -3.61 10.05
C ASP A 15 10.36 -2.96 10.95
N ASP A 16 10.56 -1.71 11.34
CA ASP A 16 9.58 -0.97 12.14
C ASP A 16 8.30 -0.73 11.36
N TRP A 17 8.42 -0.33 10.08
CA TRP A 17 7.27 -0.14 9.21
C TRP A 17 6.50 -1.45 9.04
N LYS A 18 7.22 -2.56 8.81
CA LYS A 18 6.60 -3.87 8.60
C LYS A 18 5.84 -4.34 9.84
N LYS A 19 6.37 -4.08 11.02
CA LYS A 19 5.67 -4.41 12.27
C LYS A 19 4.32 -3.69 12.37
N VAL A 20 4.30 -2.40 12.05
CA VAL A 20 3.05 -1.62 12.05
C VAL A 20 2.11 -2.12 10.97
N PHE A 21 2.63 -2.40 9.77
CA PHE A 21 1.84 -2.96 8.68
C PHE A 21 1.16 -4.27 9.10
N ASP A 22 1.88 -5.13 9.80
CA ASP A 22 1.36 -6.43 10.24
C ASP A 22 0.29 -6.31 11.32
N THR A 23 0.22 -5.20 12.05
CA THR A 23 -0.87 -4.96 13.00
C THR A 23 -2.20 -4.72 12.31
N ASP A 24 -2.17 -4.45 11.00
CA ASP A 24 -3.34 -4.25 10.16
C ASP A 24 -4.27 -3.14 10.68
N PRO A 25 -3.75 -1.92 10.87
CA PRO A 25 -4.52 -0.84 11.49
C PRO A 25 -5.78 -0.44 10.71
N LEU A 26 -5.80 -0.69 9.41
CA LEU A 26 -6.92 -0.31 8.55
C LEU A 26 -7.88 -1.47 8.25
N GLY A 27 -7.58 -2.67 8.75
CA GLY A 27 -8.42 -3.83 8.51
C GLY A 27 -8.50 -4.17 7.01
N ARG A 28 -7.39 -4.59 6.44
CA ARG A 28 -7.28 -4.83 4.99
C ARG A 28 -8.39 -5.72 4.45
N LYS A 29 -8.59 -6.88 5.07
CA LYS A 29 -9.60 -7.82 4.59
C LYS A 29 -11.01 -7.25 4.64
N LYS A 30 -11.36 -6.58 5.72
CA LYS A 30 -12.67 -5.94 5.88
C LYS A 30 -12.86 -4.79 4.90
N SER A 31 -11.79 -4.14 4.52
CA SER A 31 -11.82 -3.00 3.59
C SER A 31 -11.84 -3.43 2.12
N GLY A 32 -11.81 -4.73 1.85
CA GLY A 32 -11.93 -5.24 0.50
C GLY A 32 -10.63 -5.66 -0.16
N VAL A 33 -9.50 -5.60 0.54
CA VAL A 33 -8.22 -6.07 0.01
C VAL A 33 -8.27 -7.58 -0.14
N ARG A 34 -8.12 -8.07 -1.38
CA ARG A 34 -8.16 -9.51 -1.69
C ARG A 34 -6.81 -10.15 -1.57
N ARG A 35 -5.77 -9.43 -1.97
CA ARG A 35 -4.39 -9.86 -1.84
C ARG A 35 -3.50 -8.63 -1.90
N TYR A 36 -2.26 -8.77 -1.46
CA TYR A 36 -1.31 -7.69 -1.56
C TYR A 36 0.08 -8.25 -1.82
N ARG A 37 0.95 -7.40 -2.34
CA ARG A 37 2.35 -7.70 -2.57
C ARG A 37 3.17 -6.53 -2.07
N ILE A 38 4.23 -6.82 -1.33
CA ILE A 38 5.18 -5.82 -0.86
C ILE A 38 6.50 -6.06 -1.57
N MET A 39 7.08 -4.99 -2.11
CA MET A 39 8.35 -5.04 -2.82
C MET A 39 9.27 -3.97 -2.26
N ARG A 40 10.56 -4.23 -2.30
CA ARG A 40 11.58 -3.23 -1.98
C ARG A 40 12.50 -3.08 -3.18
N GLN A 41 13.02 -1.87 -3.39
CA GLN A 41 14.02 -1.65 -4.41
C GLN A 41 15.32 -2.34 -3.99
N LEU A 42 15.95 -3.08 -4.90
CA LEU A 42 17.14 -3.88 -4.55
C LEU A 42 18.30 -3.04 -4.07
N ASP A 43 18.52 -1.88 -4.66
CA ASP A 43 19.62 -1.00 -4.33
C ASP A 43 19.25 0.13 -3.37
N ASN A 44 18.01 0.11 -2.86
CA ASN A 44 17.52 1.06 -1.87
C ASN A 44 16.38 0.42 -1.07
N THR A 45 16.75 -0.35 -0.06
CA THR A 45 15.78 -1.13 0.72
C THR A 45 14.88 -0.28 1.61
N SER A 46 15.13 1.02 1.68
CA SER A 46 14.23 1.96 2.34
C SER A 46 13.07 2.41 1.45
N PHE A 47 13.12 2.11 0.14
CA PHE A 47 12.04 2.43 -0.77
C PHE A 47 11.14 1.22 -0.94
N VAL A 48 9.87 1.38 -0.55
CA VAL A 48 8.88 0.29 -0.51
C VAL A 48 7.78 0.56 -1.51
N MET A 49 7.38 -0.48 -2.22
CA MET A 49 6.25 -0.46 -3.12
C MET A 49 5.25 -1.53 -2.70
N MET A 50 3.97 -1.23 -2.83
CA MET A 50 2.92 -2.21 -2.55
C MET A 50 1.88 -2.19 -3.65
N ASP A 51 1.34 -3.36 -3.94
CA ASP A 51 0.14 -3.52 -4.76
C ASP A 51 -0.93 -4.16 -3.89
N LEU A 52 -2.05 -3.47 -3.73
CA LEU A 52 -3.21 -3.97 -2.99
C LEU A 52 -4.34 -4.18 -3.98
N GLU A 53 -4.88 -5.39 -4.06
CA GLU A 53 -5.90 -5.72 -5.03
C GLU A 53 -7.29 -5.68 -4.42
N PHE A 54 -8.21 -5.05 -5.14
CA PHE A 54 -9.61 -4.91 -4.76
C PHE A 54 -10.50 -5.40 -5.90
N ASP A 55 -11.75 -5.72 -5.59
CA ASP A 55 -12.72 -6.11 -6.59
C ASP A 55 -13.21 -4.93 -7.43
N ASP A 56 -13.26 -3.72 -6.85
CA ASP A 56 -13.73 -2.54 -7.55
C ASP A 56 -12.99 -1.27 -7.14
N GLN A 57 -13.20 -0.23 -7.94
CA GLN A 57 -12.54 1.06 -7.77
C GLN A 57 -12.99 1.78 -6.51
N LYS A 58 -14.26 1.66 -6.13
CA LYS A 58 -14.78 2.36 -4.93
C LYS A 58 -14.10 1.88 -3.66
N GLU A 59 -13.87 0.58 -3.55
CA GLU A 59 -13.15 0.03 -2.40
C GLU A 59 -11.71 0.52 -2.36
N ALA A 60 -11.04 0.56 -3.51
CA ALA A 60 -9.68 1.07 -3.61
C ALA A 60 -9.60 2.54 -3.20
N GLU A 61 -10.53 3.36 -3.68
CA GLU A 61 -10.58 4.79 -3.34
C GLU A 61 -10.82 5.00 -1.85
N ALA A 62 -11.72 4.24 -1.25
CA ALA A 62 -12.01 4.33 0.17
C ALA A 62 -10.78 3.96 1.00
N PHE A 63 -10.07 2.92 0.61
CA PHE A 63 -8.87 2.49 1.30
C PHE A 63 -7.75 3.53 1.15
N ALA A 64 -7.60 4.11 -0.03
CA ALA A 64 -6.63 5.17 -0.28
C ALA A 64 -6.86 6.36 0.66
N ALA A 65 -8.11 6.75 0.88
CA ALA A 65 -8.45 7.83 1.81
C ALA A 65 -8.03 7.49 3.24
N LYS A 66 -8.25 6.25 3.68
CA LYS A 66 -7.83 5.80 5.00
C LYS A 66 -6.30 5.83 5.15
N LEU A 67 -5.59 5.42 4.10
CA LEU A 67 -4.12 5.46 4.11
C LEU A 67 -3.60 6.89 4.23
N ARG A 68 -4.18 7.82 3.48
CA ARG A 68 -3.77 9.23 3.56
C ARG A 68 -3.95 9.77 4.97
N ASN A 69 -5.06 9.43 5.63
CA ASN A 69 -5.31 9.84 7.01
C ASN A 69 -4.29 9.24 7.96
N LEU A 70 -3.94 7.96 7.77
CA LEU A 70 -2.93 7.30 8.60
C LEU A 70 -1.56 7.97 8.44
N TRP A 71 -1.19 8.32 7.21
CA TRP A 71 0.13 8.92 6.95
C TRP A 71 0.28 10.32 7.52
N VAL A 72 -0.80 11.09 7.66
CA VAL A 72 -0.71 12.43 8.26
C VAL A 72 -0.73 12.38 9.78
N SER A 73 -0.99 11.23 10.39
CA SER A 73 -0.88 11.07 11.84
C SER A 73 0.57 11.19 12.28
N ALA A 74 0.79 11.50 13.56
CA ALA A 74 2.15 11.64 14.09
C ALA A 74 2.98 10.37 13.89
N GLN A 75 2.38 9.20 14.11
CA GLN A 75 3.05 7.93 13.90
C GLN A 75 3.35 7.67 12.43
N GLY A 76 2.40 7.96 11.56
CA GLY A 76 2.56 7.78 10.12
C GLY A 76 3.68 8.63 9.56
N GLN A 77 3.79 9.89 9.99
CA GLN A 77 4.86 10.80 9.54
C GLN A 77 6.25 10.32 9.94
N LYS A 78 6.36 9.61 11.05
CA LYS A 78 7.65 9.06 11.49
C LYS A 78 8.08 7.85 10.68
N LEU A 79 7.12 7.06 10.19
CA LEU A 79 7.39 5.80 9.51
C LEU A 79 7.49 5.93 8.00
N VAL A 80 6.71 6.82 7.40
CA VAL A 80 6.55 6.92 5.96
C VAL A 80 6.88 8.32 5.47
N GLN A 81 7.69 8.40 4.41
CA GLN A 81 8.13 9.65 3.80
C GLN A 81 7.81 9.64 2.31
N TYR A 82 7.34 10.76 1.79
CA TYR A 82 7.06 10.97 0.37
C TYR A 82 6.10 9.92 -0.22
N PRO A 83 4.94 9.68 0.42
CA PRO A 83 4.02 8.66 -0.08
C PRO A 83 3.35 9.07 -1.38
N GLN A 84 3.18 8.10 -2.28
CA GLN A 84 2.46 8.25 -3.52
C GLN A 84 1.46 7.12 -3.67
N LEU A 85 0.29 7.45 -4.18
CA LEU A 85 -0.79 6.51 -4.43
C LEU A 85 -1.23 6.61 -5.88
N ARG A 86 -1.46 5.45 -6.49
CA ARG A 86 -2.08 5.38 -7.82
C ARG A 86 -3.10 4.26 -7.81
N ILE A 87 -4.26 4.55 -8.37
CA ILE A 87 -5.27 3.51 -8.60
C ILE A 87 -5.12 3.12 -10.05
N VAL A 88 -4.80 1.85 -10.29
CA VAL A 88 -4.48 1.35 -11.61
C VAL A 88 -5.37 0.18 -12.00
N ASP A 89 -5.55 0.03 -13.29
CA ASP A 89 -6.37 -1.02 -13.88
C ASP A 89 -5.43 -1.98 -14.60
N PRO A 90 -5.32 -3.25 -14.15
CA PRO A 90 -4.44 -4.20 -14.84
C PRO A 90 -5.07 -4.58 -16.18
N ILE A 91 -4.42 -4.16 -17.26
CA ILE A 91 -4.93 -4.36 -18.62
C ILE A 91 -4.61 -5.76 -19.13
N GLU A 92 -3.43 -6.25 -18.82
CA GLU A 92 -3.00 -7.55 -19.32
C GLU A 92 -2.00 -8.18 -18.37
N SER A 93 -2.16 -9.48 -18.15
CA SER A 93 -1.22 -10.28 -17.40
C SER A 93 -1.08 -11.62 -18.13
N LYS A 94 0.14 -12.00 -18.45
CA LYS A 94 0.39 -13.20 -19.24
C LYS A 94 1.67 -13.88 -18.78
N GLU A 95 1.61 -15.21 -18.64
CA GLU A 95 2.80 -16.02 -18.41
C GLU A 95 3.44 -16.37 -19.76
N LEU A 96 4.76 -16.33 -19.82
CA LEU A 96 5.49 -16.60 -21.05
C LEU A 96 6.14 -17.98 -21.02
#